data_30c91ccd0fd7a5b1dc70adcfe12a7844
#
_entry.id   30c91ccd0fd7a5b1dc70adcfe12a7844
#
_cell.length_a   1.000
_cell.length_b   1.000
_cell.length_c   1.000
_cell.angle_alpha   90.00
_cell.angle_beta   90.00
_cell.angle_gamma   90.00
#
_symmetry.space_group_name_H-M   'P 1'
#
loop_
_entity.id
_entity.type
_entity.pdbx_description
1 polymer ?
#
loop_
_entity_poly.entity_id
_entity_poly.type
_entity_poly.pdbx_seq_one_letter_code
_entity_poly.pdbx_strand_id
1 'polypeptide(L)'
;MSLDIKMTIKNLNKIIRAYALKNALAHEGKANPGAVVSSLFNEGLEKSNVKEVMPKINEIIKEISGWKTEKQKKEFEKLKEFTSEREIREGLPELPNAEGGVVMRFRPAPSGPLHVGHIISAMPSSLYVEKYGGNFYIIIDDTDPATTRPEAYGNIKKDFDWIFGNVTEYIASSDRMDLYYGYAISLIEKSKAYVCTCTGDKFRELAKKKKNCPCRSKFVKKNILDWEKMID
;
A
#
# COMPACT_ATOMS: atom_id res chain seq x y z
N MET A 1 -24.45 -5.67 -10.48
CA MET A 1 -25.07 -6.98 -10.72
C MET A 1 -24.04 -7.82 -11.48
N SER A 2 -23.44 -8.83 -11.03
CA SER A 2 -23.43 -9.65 -9.85
C SER A 2 -22.16 -10.51 -9.93
N LEU A 3 -21.20 -10.27 -9.01
CA LEU A 3 -19.97 -11.08 -8.84
C LEU A 3 -20.26 -12.41 -8.11
N ASP A 4 -21.48 -12.59 -7.60
CA ASP A 4 -21.82 -13.70 -6.69
C ASP A 4 -22.09 -15.05 -7.36
N ILE A 5 -22.14 -15.13 -8.69
CA ILE A 5 -22.50 -16.38 -9.39
C ILE A 5 -21.30 -17.26 -9.71
N LYS A 6 -20.07 -16.71 -9.75
CA LYS A 6 -18.88 -17.50 -10.11
C LYS A 6 -18.35 -18.39 -8.96
N MET A 7 -18.59 -18.06 -7.71
CA MET A 7 -18.03 -18.77 -6.54
C MET A 7 -19.00 -19.74 -5.86
N THR A 8 -19.83 -20.46 -6.58
CA THR A 8 -20.50 -21.63 -6.01
C THR A 8 -19.48 -22.73 -5.76
N ILE A 9 -19.61 -23.51 -4.66
CA ILE A 9 -18.65 -24.57 -4.27
C ILE A 9 -18.28 -25.52 -5.43
N LYS A 10 -19.20 -25.81 -6.34
CA LYS A 10 -18.97 -26.59 -7.57
C LYS A 10 -17.98 -25.92 -8.55
N ASN A 11 -18.00 -24.59 -8.65
CA ASN A 11 -17.13 -23.83 -9.55
C ASN A 11 -15.76 -23.54 -8.92
N LEU A 12 -15.67 -23.41 -7.58
CA LEU A 12 -14.42 -23.12 -6.88
C LEU A 12 -13.32 -24.13 -7.21
N ASN A 13 -13.63 -25.44 -7.19
CA ASN A 13 -12.67 -26.48 -7.54
C ASN A 13 -12.16 -26.38 -9.00
N LYS A 14 -13.04 -26.00 -9.94
CA LYS A 14 -12.67 -25.78 -11.34
C LYS A 14 -11.76 -24.56 -11.48
N ILE A 15 -12.10 -23.47 -10.79
CA ILE A 15 -11.32 -22.23 -10.77
C ILE A 15 -9.93 -22.51 -10.17
N ILE A 16 -9.85 -23.15 -8.99
CA ILE A 16 -8.56 -23.53 -8.37
C ILE A 16 -7.71 -24.36 -9.35
N ARG A 17 -8.32 -25.39 -9.97
CA ARG A 17 -7.63 -26.28 -10.91
C ARG A 17 -7.15 -25.52 -12.14
N ALA A 18 -7.96 -24.63 -12.70
CA ALA A 18 -7.61 -23.81 -13.85
C ALA A 18 -6.38 -22.92 -13.55
N TYR A 19 -6.39 -22.19 -12.42
CA TYR A 19 -5.27 -21.35 -12.02
C TYR A 19 -4.03 -22.14 -11.61
N ALA A 20 -4.21 -23.30 -10.98
CA ALA A 20 -3.09 -24.17 -10.67
C ALA A 20 -2.43 -24.73 -11.94
N LEU A 21 -3.20 -25.15 -12.95
CA LEU A 21 -2.69 -25.55 -14.25
C LEU A 21 -2.03 -24.41 -15.00
N LYS A 22 -2.66 -23.22 -15.04
CA LYS A 22 -2.07 -22.02 -15.65
C LYS A 22 -0.71 -21.69 -15.05
N ASN A 23 -0.59 -21.74 -13.72
CA ASN A 23 0.67 -21.49 -13.04
C ASN A 23 1.70 -22.61 -13.25
N ALA A 24 1.27 -23.87 -13.21
CA ALA A 24 2.17 -25.02 -13.50
C ALA A 24 2.76 -24.94 -14.90
N LEU A 25 1.98 -24.61 -15.91
CA LEU A 25 2.45 -24.47 -17.29
C LEU A 25 3.45 -23.34 -17.48
N ALA A 26 3.35 -22.28 -16.68
CA ALA A 26 4.32 -21.17 -16.66
C ALA A 26 5.60 -21.50 -15.87
N HIS A 27 5.61 -22.56 -15.05
CA HIS A 27 6.70 -22.92 -14.13
C HIS A 27 7.05 -24.40 -14.20
N GLU A 28 7.38 -24.88 -15.40
CA GLU A 28 7.92 -26.24 -15.66
C GLU A 28 7.10 -27.38 -15.04
N GLY A 29 5.79 -27.24 -15.01
CA GLY A 29 4.86 -28.24 -14.49
C GLY A 29 4.60 -28.16 -12.98
N LYS A 30 5.19 -27.17 -12.27
CA LYS A 30 5.05 -27.01 -10.82
C LYS A 30 4.24 -25.76 -10.49
N ALA A 31 3.09 -25.93 -9.84
CA ALA A 31 2.29 -24.80 -9.38
C ALA A 31 2.70 -24.34 -7.97
N ASN A 32 2.67 -23.01 -7.76
CA ASN A 32 2.90 -22.38 -6.45
C ASN A 32 1.57 -22.07 -5.77
N PRO A 33 1.30 -22.58 -4.55
CA PRO A 33 0.05 -22.32 -3.83
C PRO A 33 -0.23 -20.82 -3.61
N GLY A 34 0.80 -20.03 -3.30
CA GLY A 34 0.64 -18.59 -3.11
C GLY A 34 0.21 -17.85 -4.38
N ALA A 35 0.73 -18.24 -5.54
CA ALA A 35 0.33 -17.68 -6.82
C ALA A 35 -1.13 -18.03 -7.17
N VAL A 36 -1.57 -19.25 -6.85
CA VAL A 36 -2.97 -19.67 -7.02
C VAL A 36 -3.88 -18.84 -6.12
N VAL A 37 -3.56 -18.69 -4.82
CA VAL A 37 -4.32 -17.83 -3.89
C VAL A 37 -4.41 -16.39 -4.39
N SER A 38 -3.30 -15.84 -4.87
CA SER A 38 -3.27 -14.48 -5.45
C SER A 38 -4.24 -14.33 -6.63
N SER A 39 -4.32 -15.34 -7.49
CA SER A 39 -5.26 -15.35 -8.61
C SER A 39 -6.71 -15.47 -8.15
N LEU A 40 -6.97 -16.24 -7.09
CA LEU A 40 -8.32 -16.40 -6.53
C LEU A 40 -8.85 -15.12 -5.87
N PHE A 41 -7.99 -14.24 -5.37
CA PHE A 41 -8.41 -12.90 -4.90
C PHE A 41 -9.05 -12.07 -6.03
N ASN A 42 -8.55 -12.18 -7.24
CA ASN A 42 -9.13 -11.50 -8.40
C ASN A 42 -10.50 -12.07 -8.79
N GLU A 43 -10.78 -13.32 -8.39
CA GLU A 43 -12.08 -13.98 -8.59
C GLU A 43 -13.03 -13.80 -7.38
N GLY A 44 -12.64 -12.98 -6.38
CA GLY A 44 -13.49 -12.63 -5.23
C GLY A 44 -13.26 -13.47 -3.97
N LEU A 45 -12.16 -14.23 -3.86
CA LEU A 45 -11.80 -14.89 -2.61
C LEU A 45 -11.47 -13.85 -1.54
N GLU A 46 -12.16 -13.89 -0.39
CA GLU A 46 -11.82 -13.04 0.75
C GLU A 46 -10.64 -13.60 1.56
N LYS A 47 -9.84 -12.69 2.14
CA LYS A 47 -8.67 -13.07 2.97
C LYS A 47 -9.06 -13.95 4.18
N SER A 48 -10.24 -13.75 4.73
CA SER A 48 -10.82 -14.57 5.81
C SER A 48 -10.93 -16.05 5.44
N ASN A 49 -11.24 -16.34 4.18
CA ASN A 49 -11.58 -17.69 3.70
C ASN A 49 -10.37 -18.47 3.17
N VAL A 50 -9.18 -17.82 3.10
CA VAL A 50 -7.95 -18.45 2.59
C VAL A 50 -7.61 -19.74 3.37
N LYS A 51 -7.78 -19.74 4.69
CA LYS A 51 -7.48 -20.92 5.53
C LYS A 51 -8.35 -22.13 5.19
N GLU A 52 -9.60 -21.92 4.78
CA GLU A 52 -10.54 -22.97 4.43
C GLU A 52 -10.26 -23.53 3.03
N VAL A 53 -9.80 -22.67 2.11
CA VAL A 53 -9.53 -23.04 0.71
C VAL A 53 -8.14 -23.65 0.53
N MET A 54 -7.17 -23.30 1.37
CA MET A 54 -5.78 -23.73 1.26
C MET A 54 -5.57 -25.27 1.19
N PRO A 55 -6.24 -26.09 2.01
CA PRO A 55 -6.12 -27.55 1.91
C PRO A 55 -6.51 -28.06 0.52
N LYS A 56 -7.56 -27.50 -0.08
CA LYS A 56 -8.03 -27.88 -1.41
C LYS A 56 -7.09 -27.44 -2.52
N ILE A 57 -6.47 -26.25 -2.39
CA ILE A 57 -5.43 -25.79 -3.30
C ILE A 57 -4.25 -26.76 -3.30
N ASN A 58 -3.78 -27.15 -2.11
CA ASN A 58 -2.65 -28.06 -1.96
C ASN A 58 -2.94 -29.45 -2.52
N GLU A 59 -4.16 -29.97 -2.30
CA GLU A 59 -4.61 -31.25 -2.88
C GLU A 59 -4.56 -31.22 -4.40
N ILE A 60 -5.14 -30.19 -5.02
CA ILE A 60 -5.18 -30.04 -6.47
C ILE A 60 -3.76 -29.86 -7.05
N ILE A 61 -2.92 -29.06 -6.41
CA ILE A 61 -1.53 -28.88 -6.84
C ILE A 61 -0.77 -30.19 -6.78
N LYS A 62 -0.93 -30.98 -5.72
CA LYS A 62 -0.29 -32.30 -5.58
C LYS A 62 -0.75 -33.25 -6.68
N GLU A 63 -2.01 -33.25 -7.02
CA GLU A 63 -2.58 -34.07 -8.11
C GLU A 63 -1.96 -33.72 -9.46
N ILE A 64 -1.98 -32.42 -9.82
CA ILE A 64 -1.51 -31.96 -11.14
C ILE A 64 0.01 -32.02 -11.30
N SER A 65 0.78 -31.90 -10.20
CA SER A 65 2.26 -32.00 -10.22
C SER A 65 2.75 -33.38 -10.65
N GLY A 66 1.93 -34.42 -10.53
CA GLY A 66 2.23 -35.77 -11.03
C GLY A 66 1.91 -35.96 -12.53
N TRP A 67 1.37 -34.94 -13.20
CA TRP A 67 0.98 -35.06 -14.61
C TRP A 67 2.09 -34.62 -15.55
N LYS A 68 2.17 -35.29 -16.73
CA LYS A 68 3.01 -34.80 -17.83
C LYS A 68 2.48 -33.46 -18.35
N THR A 69 3.36 -32.60 -18.81
CA THR A 69 3.03 -31.25 -19.32
C THR A 69 1.94 -31.27 -20.41
N GLU A 70 1.95 -32.27 -21.28
CA GLU A 70 0.92 -32.43 -22.32
C GLU A 70 -0.47 -32.66 -21.73
N LYS A 71 -0.56 -33.45 -20.64
CA LYS A 71 -1.81 -33.65 -19.93
C LYS A 71 -2.27 -32.38 -19.22
N GLN A 72 -1.33 -31.65 -18.60
CA GLN A 72 -1.63 -30.36 -17.98
C GLN A 72 -2.19 -29.36 -19.00
N LYS A 73 -1.59 -29.25 -20.20
CA LYS A 73 -2.06 -28.40 -21.29
C LYS A 73 -3.47 -28.77 -21.73
N LYS A 74 -3.72 -30.06 -22.00
CA LYS A 74 -5.04 -30.54 -22.44
C LYS A 74 -6.14 -30.28 -21.41
N GLU A 75 -5.85 -30.45 -20.14
CA GLU A 75 -6.80 -30.16 -19.08
C GLU A 75 -6.99 -28.65 -18.85
N PHE A 76 -5.94 -27.86 -19.01
CA PHE A 76 -6.05 -26.39 -18.94
C PHE A 76 -6.97 -25.83 -20.02
N GLU A 77 -6.83 -26.28 -21.27
CA GLU A 77 -7.69 -25.82 -22.36
C GLU A 77 -9.20 -26.03 -22.08
N LYS A 78 -9.57 -27.12 -21.37
CA LYS A 78 -10.96 -27.38 -20.96
C LYS A 78 -11.47 -26.42 -19.87
N LEU A 79 -10.54 -25.83 -19.10
CA LEU A 79 -10.84 -25.01 -17.94
C LEU A 79 -10.47 -23.55 -18.14
N LYS A 80 -9.99 -23.16 -19.30
CA LYS A 80 -9.52 -21.82 -19.62
C LYS A 80 -10.58 -20.75 -19.38
N GLU A 81 -11.84 -21.06 -19.63
CA GLU A 81 -12.99 -20.19 -19.37
C GLU A 81 -13.16 -19.78 -17.90
N PHE A 82 -12.59 -20.57 -16.96
CA PHE A 82 -12.61 -20.31 -15.54
C PHE A 82 -11.44 -19.41 -15.07
N THR A 83 -10.57 -18.96 -15.97
CA THR A 83 -9.50 -18.01 -15.67
C THR A 83 -9.80 -16.68 -16.31
N SER A 84 -9.69 -15.60 -15.52
CA SER A 84 -9.64 -14.25 -16.08
C SER A 84 -8.24 -13.96 -16.63
N GLU A 85 -8.16 -13.28 -17.74
CA GLU A 85 -6.91 -12.66 -18.18
C GLU A 85 -6.68 -11.40 -17.32
N ARG A 86 -5.44 -11.25 -16.82
CA ARG A 86 -5.09 -10.01 -16.15
C ARG A 86 -5.05 -8.92 -17.21
N GLU A 87 -5.98 -7.97 -17.12
CA GLU A 87 -5.87 -6.75 -17.90
C GLU A 87 -4.54 -6.08 -17.60
N ILE A 88 -3.63 -6.10 -18.56
CA ILE A 88 -2.41 -5.28 -18.49
C ILE A 88 -2.88 -3.86 -18.80
N ARG A 89 -3.07 -3.07 -17.77
CA ARG A 89 -3.36 -1.65 -17.95
C ARG A 89 -2.06 -0.96 -18.37
N GLU A 90 -2.07 -0.43 -19.57
CA GLU A 90 -0.98 0.43 -20.03
C GLU A 90 -1.22 1.86 -19.53
N GLY A 91 -0.15 2.50 -19.04
CA GLY A 91 -0.20 3.86 -18.54
C GLY A 91 -0.84 4.03 -17.16
N LEU A 92 -1.08 5.28 -16.79
CA LEU A 92 -1.71 5.64 -15.53
C LEU A 92 -3.23 5.53 -15.61
N PRO A 93 -3.90 4.99 -14.56
CA PRO A 93 -5.35 5.04 -14.47
C PRO A 93 -5.89 6.48 -14.55
N GLU A 94 -7.09 6.65 -15.10
CA GLU A 94 -7.75 7.95 -15.05
C GLU A 94 -8.12 8.32 -13.61
N LEU A 95 -7.92 9.62 -13.26
CA LEU A 95 -8.35 10.13 -11.96
C LEU A 95 -9.76 10.73 -12.09
N PRO A 96 -10.67 10.41 -11.14
CA PRO A 96 -11.97 11.08 -11.10
C PRO A 96 -11.80 12.54 -10.64
N ASN A 97 -12.63 13.44 -11.19
CA ASN A 97 -12.69 14.85 -10.81
C ASN A 97 -11.35 15.60 -10.95
N ALA A 98 -10.60 15.31 -12.03
CA ALA A 98 -9.29 15.92 -12.29
C ALA A 98 -9.37 17.10 -13.31
N GLU A 99 -10.55 17.54 -13.73
CA GLU A 99 -10.76 18.57 -14.75
C GLU A 99 -10.22 19.95 -14.34
N GLY A 100 -10.10 20.22 -13.07
CA GLY A 100 -9.53 21.46 -12.50
C GLY A 100 -8.03 21.40 -12.21
N GLY A 101 -7.34 20.36 -12.67
CA GLY A 101 -5.96 20.08 -12.29
C GLY A 101 -5.85 19.26 -11.01
N VAL A 102 -4.64 18.83 -10.70
CA VAL A 102 -4.37 17.98 -9.54
C VAL A 102 -3.31 18.59 -8.62
N VAL A 103 -3.41 18.29 -7.33
CA VAL A 103 -2.36 18.63 -6.36
C VAL A 103 -1.74 17.33 -5.88
N MET A 104 -0.50 17.13 -6.26
CA MET A 104 0.26 15.92 -5.95
C MET A 104 1.43 16.23 -5.04
N ARG A 105 1.85 15.24 -4.26
CA ARG A 105 3.04 15.38 -3.41
C ARG A 105 3.83 14.08 -3.32
N PHE A 106 5.12 14.24 -3.11
CA PHE A 106 5.99 13.17 -2.64
C PHE A 106 6.76 13.65 -1.41
N ARG A 107 7.05 12.73 -0.47
CA ARG A 107 7.61 13.10 0.84
C ARG A 107 8.84 12.25 1.17
N PRO A 108 10.03 12.62 0.66
CA PRO A 108 11.27 11.95 0.99
C PRO A 108 11.84 12.44 2.33
N ALA A 109 12.44 11.52 3.11
CA ALA A 109 13.25 11.90 4.27
C ALA A 109 14.66 12.29 3.80
N PRO A 110 15.27 13.38 4.33
CA PRO A 110 16.62 13.82 3.96
C PRO A 110 17.68 13.02 4.74
N SER A 111 17.62 11.69 4.68
CA SER A 111 18.51 10.77 5.41
C SER A 111 19.69 10.27 4.59
N GLY A 112 19.75 10.59 3.31
CA GLY A 112 20.81 10.19 2.39
C GLY A 112 20.43 10.41 0.92
N PRO A 113 21.20 9.84 -0.02
CA PRO A 113 20.92 9.93 -1.45
C PRO A 113 19.58 9.32 -1.84
N LEU A 114 18.96 9.88 -2.88
CA LEU A 114 17.79 9.24 -3.49
C LEU A 114 18.22 7.94 -4.19
N HIS A 115 17.29 7.02 -4.30
CA HIS A 115 17.46 5.78 -5.06
C HIS A 115 16.24 5.52 -5.95
N VAL A 116 16.35 4.56 -6.84
CA VAL A 116 15.31 4.24 -7.83
C VAL A 116 13.91 4.02 -7.21
N GLY A 117 13.82 3.49 -5.98
CA GLY A 117 12.55 3.33 -5.28
C GLY A 117 11.84 4.66 -4.99
N HIS A 118 12.58 5.72 -4.66
CA HIS A 118 12.01 7.06 -4.49
C HIS A 118 11.45 7.57 -5.82
N ILE A 119 12.20 7.38 -6.91
CA ILE A 119 11.81 7.85 -8.24
C ILE A 119 10.55 7.13 -8.73
N ILE A 120 10.52 5.79 -8.63
CA ILE A 120 9.33 5.00 -8.99
C ILE A 120 8.10 5.44 -8.18
N SER A 121 8.28 5.77 -6.89
CA SER A 121 7.17 6.20 -6.03
C SER A 121 6.70 7.63 -6.33
N ALA A 122 7.59 8.52 -6.75
CA ALA A 122 7.27 9.91 -7.09
C ALA A 122 6.73 10.07 -8.52
N MET A 123 7.18 9.22 -9.45
CA MET A 123 6.86 9.26 -10.88
C MET A 123 5.35 9.40 -11.17
N PRO A 124 4.44 8.61 -10.57
CA PRO A 124 3.02 8.77 -10.83
C PRO A 124 2.50 10.17 -10.50
N SER A 125 3.01 10.82 -9.44
CA SER A 125 2.60 12.18 -9.06
C SER A 125 3.01 13.21 -10.12
N SER A 126 4.24 13.13 -10.61
CA SER A 126 4.74 13.99 -11.70
C SER A 126 3.93 13.80 -12.98
N LEU A 127 3.72 12.54 -13.39
CA LEU A 127 2.97 12.22 -14.62
C LEU A 127 1.50 12.63 -14.56
N TYR A 128 0.87 12.56 -13.38
CA TYR A 128 -0.52 13.04 -13.23
C TYR A 128 -0.60 14.57 -13.35
N VAL A 129 0.37 15.29 -12.80
CA VAL A 129 0.43 16.76 -12.97
C VAL A 129 0.71 17.13 -14.42
N GLU A 130 1.56 16.39 -15.13
CA GLU A 130 1.79 16.56 -16.57
C GLU A 130 0.50 16.34 -17.37
N LYS A 131 -0.27 15.29 -17.03
CA LYS A 131 -1.49 14.90 -17.73
C LYS A 131 -2.66 15.86 -17.49
N TYR A 132 -2.88 16.28 -16.25
CA TYR A 132 -4.07 17.06 -15.84
C TYR A 132 -3.79 18.53 -15.52
N GLY A 133 -2.53 18.93 -15.47
CA GLY A 133 -2.12 20.22 -14.92
C GLY A 133 -2.18 20.25 -13.40
N GLY A 134 -1.74 21.36 -12.80
CA GLY A 134 -1.78 21.58 -11.35
C GLY A 134 -0.41 21.65 -10.72
N ASN A 135 -0.25 21.10 -9.50
CA ASN A 135 0.96 21.29 -8.71
C ASN A 135 1.56 19.97 -8.21
N PHE A 136 2.88 19.85 -8.28
CA PHE A 136 3.65 18.76 -7.70
C PHE A 136 4.61 19.30 -6.62
N TYR A 137 4.32 18.97 -5.37
CA TYR A 137 5.10 19.41 -4.20
C TYR A 137 6.04 18.32 -3.72
N ILE A 138 7.29 18.69 -3.41
CA ILE A 138 8.22 17.84 -2.68
C ILE A 138 8.27 18.31 -1.23
N ILE A 139 7.74 17.48 -0.33
CA ILE A 139 7.74 17.76 1.11
C ILE A 139 8.92 17.02 1.75
N ILE A 140 9.99 17.72 2.06
CA ILE A 140 11.14 17.12 2.74
C ILE A 140 10.74 16.77 4.18
N ASP A 141 10.77 15.46 4.50
CA ASP A 141 10.38 14.95 5.83
C ASP A 141 11.59 14.94 6.76
N ASP A 142 11.91 16.09 7.30
CA ASP A 142 13.01 16.33 8.22
C ASP A 142 12.57 16.36 9.71
N THR A 143 11.50 15.64 10.02
CA THR A 143 10.93 15.57 11.36
C THR A 143 11.72 14.66 12.32
N ASP A 144 12.69 13.91 11.83
CA ASP A 144 13.63 13.13 12.65
C ASP A 144 15.04 13.71 12.56
N PRO A 145 15.46 14.56 13.52
CA PRO A 145 16.78 15.20 13.50
C PRO A 145 17.95 14.20 13.59
N ALA A 146 17.72 13.00 14.14
CA ALA A 146 18.78 11.99 14.28
C ALA A 146 19.22 11.41 12.94
N THR A 147 18.35 11.42 11.93
CA THR A 147 18.63 10.87 10.59
C THR A 147 18.77 11.93 9.51
N THR A 148 18.43 13.18 9.80
CA THR A 148 18.50 14.31 8.86
C THR A 148 19.97 14.68 8.55
N ARG A 149 20.27 14.82 7.26
CA ARG A 149 21.57 15.23 6.73
C ARG A 149 21.46 16.52 5.94
N PRO A 150 22.20 17.58 6.28
CA PRO A 150 22.11 18.89 5.60
C PRO A 150 22.34 18.81 4.09
N GLU A 151 23.29 18.00 3.65
CA GLU A 151 23.62 17.82 2.24
C GLU A 151 22.49 17.16 1.43
N ALA A 152 21.58 16.42 2.09
CA ALA A 152 20.50 15.73 1.41
C ALA A 152 19.45 16.69 0.82
N TYR A 153 19.27 17.88 1.41
CA TYR A 153 18.30 18.87 0.89
C TYR A 153 18.67 19.32 -0.52
N GLY A 154 19.93 19.70 -0.72
CA GLY A 154 20.44 20.12 -2.04
C GLY A 154 20.42 18.99 -3.05
N ASN A 155 20.77 17.76 -2.63
CA ASN A 155 20.77 16.59 -3.49
C ASN A 155 19.34 16.21 -3.92
N ILE A 156 18.38 16.19 -3.00
CA ILE A 156 16.96 15.93 -3.31
C ILE A 156 16.48 16.93 -4.36
N LYS A 157 16.73 18.22 -4.15
CA LYS A 157 16.30 19.24 -5.11
C LYS A 157 16.92 19.02 -6.49
N LYS A 158 18.24 18.83 -6.56
CA LYS A 158 18.97 18.62 -7.81
C LYS A 158 18.47 17.39 -8.58
N ASP A 159 18.29 16.27 -7.86
CA ASP A 159 17.88 15.01 -8.48
C ASP A 159 16.44 15.08 -8.98
N PHE A 160 15.51 15.68 -8.22
CA PHE A 160 14.11 15.81 -8.64
C PHE A 160 13.95 16.82 -9.78
N ASP A 161 14.67 17.95 -9.78
CA ASP A 161 14.66 18.91 -10.88
C ASP A 161 15.17 18.27 -12.18
N TRP A 162 16.21 17.42 -12.07
CA TRP A 162 16.75 16.71 -13.22
C TRP A 162 15.82 15.63 -13.78
N ILE A 163 15.13 14.89 -12.91
CA ILE A 163 14.31 13.73 -13.32
C ILE A 163 12.91 14.14 -13.79
N PHE A 164 12.27 15.06 -13.08
CA PHE A 164 10.86 15.37 -13.31
C PHE A 164 10.63 16.72 -14.01
N GLY A 165 11.39 17.76 -13.67
CA GLY A 165 11.30 19.07 -14.30
C GLY A 165 10.01 19.87 -14.04
N ASN A 166 9.01 19.28 -13.37
CA ASN A 166 7.69 19.87 -13.09
C ASN A 166 7.38 19.99 -11.58
N VAL A 167 8.41 20.00 -10.74
CA VAL A 167 8.24 20.25 -9.30
C VAL A 167 7.87 21.71 -9.09
N THR A 168 6.74 21.95 -8.43
CA THR A 168 6.26 23.32 -8.16
C THR A 168 7.02 23.97 -7.02
N GLU A 169 7.23 23.24 -5.92
CA GLU A 169 7.86 23.78 -4.72
C GLU A 169 8.48 22.68 -3.86
N TYR A 170 9.57 23.02 -3.15
CA TYR A 170 10.21 22.20 -2.12
C TYR A 170 9.91 22.81 -0.76
N ILE A 171 9.31 22.01 0.15
CA ILE A 171 8.86 22.46 1.45
C ILE A 171 9.50 21.57 2.52
N ALA A 172 10.25 22.15 3.45
CA ALA A 172 10.73 21.43 4.63
C ALA A 172 9.60 21.31 5.68
N SER A 173 9.43 20.12 6.23
CA SER A 173 8.41 19.91 7.28
C SER A 173 8.74 20.70 8.54
N SER A 174 10.02 20.84 8.88
CA SER A 174 10.50 21.62 10.03
C SER A 174 10.10 23.10 9.99
N ASP A 175 10.01 23.71 8.79
CA ASP A 175 9.60 25.10 8.61
C ASP A 175 8.11 25.34 8.97
N ARG A 176 7.35 24.27 9.22
CA ARG A 176 5.90 24.32 9.47
C ARG A 176 5.50 23.73 10.83
N MET A 177 6.45 23.58 11.75
CA MET A 177 6.21 22.96 13.06
C MET A 177 5.15 23.71 13.85
N ASP A 178 5.17 25.03 13.87
CA ASP A 178 4.15 25.85 14.58
C ASP A 178 2.74 25.58 14.06
N LEU A 179 2.59 25.43 12.74
CA LEU A 179 1.33 25.07 12.11
C LEU A 179 0.85 23.68 12.56
N TYR A 180 1.76 22.70 12.58
CA TYR A 180 1.44 21.34 13.02
C TYR A 180 1.05 21.30 14.50
N TYR A 181 1.75 22.05 15.35
CA TYR A 181 1.42 22.18 16.78
C TYR A 181 0.04 22.82 16.99
N GLY A 182 -0.28 23.86 16.24
CA GLY A 182 -1.61 24.49 16.27
C GLY A 182 -2.73 23.51 15.90
N TYR A 183 -2.54 22.72 14.84
CA TYR A 183 -3.51 21.69 14.46
C TYR A 183 -3.59 20.56 15.48
N ALA A 184 -2.46 20.14 16.09
CA ALA A 184 -2.45 19.11 17.13
C ALA A 184 -3.29 19.54 18.34
N ILE A 185 -3.10 20.79 18.82
CA ILE A 185 -3.91 21.37 19.89
C ILE A 185 -5.40 21.37 19.52
N SER A 186 -5.72 21.85 18.32
CA SER A 186 -7.11 21.87 17.84
C SER A 186 -7.76 20.49 17.80
N LEU A 187 -6.99 19.43 17.45
CA LEU A 187 -7.49 18.05 17.48
C LEU A 187 -7.68 17.55 18.92
N ILE A 188 -6.80 17.93 19.85
CA ILE A 188 -6.93 17.59 21.29
C ILE A 188 -8.19 18.24 21.86
N GLU A 189 -8.41 19.53 21.60
CA GLU A 189 -9.60 20.28 22.04
C GLU A 189 -10.90 19.64 21.55
N LYS A 190 -10.90 19.13 20.31
CA LYS A 190 -12.03 18.41 19.70
C LYS A 190 -12.13 16.94 20.14
N SER A 191 -11.32 16.49 21.10
CA SER A 191 -11.24 15.09 21.55
C SER A 191 -10.94 14.09 20.41
N LYS A 192 -10.27 14.54 19.35
CA LYS A 192 -9.85 13.71 18.19
C LYS A 192 -8.41 13.21 18.32
N ALA A 193 -7.64 13.80 19.21
CA ALA A 193 -6.29 13.37 19.58
C ALA A 193 -6.13 13.31 21.10
N TYR A 194 -5.11 12.59 21.57
CA TYR A 194 -4.73 12.49 22.97
C TYR A 194 -3.22 12.35 23.13
N VAL A 195 -2.70 12.75 24.27
CA VAL A 195 -1.29 12.61 24.61
C VAL A 195 -1.06 11.31 25.38
N CYS A 196 -0.21 10.45 24.84
CA CYS A 196 0.14 9.18 25.46
C CYS A 196 1.39 9.32 26.33
N THR A 197 1.25 9.04 27.61
CA THR A 197 2.35 9.06 28.59
C THR A 197 2.87 7.65 28.95
N CYS A 198 2.44 6.62 28.21
CA CYS A 198 2.97 5.25 28.37
C CYS A 198 4.38 5.15 27.81
N THR A 199 5.18 4.21 28.35
CA THR A 199 6.44 3.82 27.71
C THR A 199 6.19 3.24 26.31
N GLY A 200 7.14 3.40 25.40
CA GLY A 200 7.04 2.87 24.04
C GLY A 200 6.76 1.36 23.99
N ASP A 201 7.36 0.58 24.93
CA ASP A 201 7.14 -0.87 24.99
C ASP A 201 5.71 -1.21 25.39
N LYS A 202 5.17 -0.55 26.41
CA LYS A 202 3.77 -0.72 26.84
C LYS A 202 2.81 -0.36 25.71
N PHE A 203 3.07 0.74 25.00
CA PHE A 203 2.23 1.12 23.86
C PHE A 203 2.29 0.07 22.75
N ARG A 204 3.48 -0.41 22.37
CA ARG A 204 3.67 -1.45 21.35
C ARG A 204 2.98 -2.76 21.74
N GLU A 205 3.04 -3.15 23.01
CA GLU A 205 2.34 -4.34 23.52
C GLU A 205 0.81 -4.23 23.36
N LEU A 206 0.25 -3.08 23.77
CA LEU A 206 -1.19 -2.81 23.61
C LEU A 206 -1.62 -2.81 22.14
N ALA A 207 -0.83 -2.19 21.27
CA ALA A 207 -1.08 -2.14 19.83
C ALA A 207 -1.06 -3.54 19.20
N LYS A 208 -0.09 -4.40 19.55
CA LYS A 208 -0.04 -5.81 19.11
C LYS A 208 -1.29 -6.60 19.54
N LYS A 209 -1.81 -6.33 20.75
CA LYS A 209 -3.02 -6.96 21.29
C LYS A 209 -4.30 -6.30 20.81
N LYS A 210 -4.23 -5.28 19.95
CA LYS A 210 -5.36 -4.45 19.48
C LYS A 210 -6.19 -3.86 20.65
N LYS A 211 -5.53 -3.51 21.75
CA LYS A 211 -6.16 -2.90 22.94
C LYS A 211 -5.94 -1.39 22.94
N ASN A 212 -6.95 -0.65 23.38
CA ASN A 212 -6.84 0.79 23.56
C ASN A 212 -5.79 1.13 24.63
N CYS A 213 -5.01 2.19 24.37
CA CYS A 213 -4.17 2.78 25.38
C CYS A 213 -5.03 3.45 26.48
N PRO A 214 -4.75 3.26 27.78
CA PRO A 214 -5.47 3.94 28.85
C PRO A 214 -5.48 5.47 28.73
N CYS A 215 -4.43 6.05 28.13
CA CYS A 215 -4.34 7.49 27.92
C CYS A 215 -5.40 8.04 26.96
N ARG A 216 -6.02 7.17 26.14
CA ARG A 216 -7.07 7.57 25.19
C ARG A 216 -8.33 8.14 25.89
N SER A 217 -8.57 7.76 27.14
CA SER A 217 -9.74 8.18 27.92
C SER A 217 -9.49 9.44 28.76
N LYS A 218 -8.32 10.09 28.65
CA LYS A 218 -8.03 11.33 29.39
C LYS A 218 -8.96 12.47 28.93
N PHE A 219 -9.37 13.30 29.87
CA PHE A 219 -10.11 14.54 29.58
C PHE A 219 -9.24 15.52 28.77
N VAL A 220 -9.88 16.35 27.96
CA VAL A 220 -9.24 17.38 27.13
C VAL A 220 -8.24 18.22 27.94
N LYS A 221 -8.68 18.79 29.08
CA LYS A 221 -7.83 19.62 29.94
C LYS A 221 -6.51 18.91 30.36
N LYS A 222 -6.60 17.61 30.66
CA LYS A 222 -5.40 16.82 31.02
C LYS A 222 -4.51 16.58 29.80
N ASN A 223 -5.08 16.36 28.63
CA ASN A 223 -4.32 16.18 27.39
C ASN A 223 -3.58 17.48 26.99
N ILE A 224 -4.19 18.66 27.16
CA ILE A 224 -3.53 19.95 26.90
C ILE A 224 -2.33 20.12 27.84
N LEU A 225 -2.50 19.90 29.13
CA LEU A 225 -1.38 19.96 30.10
C LEU A 225 -0.26 18.95 29.81
N ASP A 226 -0.61 17.76 29.35
CA ASP A 226 0.37 16.75 28.96
C ASP A 226 1.07 17.13 27.64
N TRP A 227 0.37 17.83 26.73
CA TRP A 227 0.93 18.38 25.50
C TRP A 227 1.96 19.48 25.78
N GLU A 228 1.62 20.46 26.62
CA GLU A 228 2.54 21.53 27.03
C GLU A 228 3.83 20.95 27.61
N LYS A 229 3.73 19.99 28.53
CA LYS A 229 4.91 19.30 29.12
C LYS A 229 5.73 18.45 28.13
N MET A 230 5.20 18.13 26.99
CA MET A 230 5.90 17.34 25.98
C MET A 230 6.75 18.24 25.06
N ILE A 231 6.37 19.52 24.94
CA ILE A 231 7.04 20.50 24.08
C ILE A 231 8.11 21.28 24.83
N ASP A 232 7.90 21.57 26.16
CA ASP A 232 8.89 22.16 27.04
C ASP A 232 10.10 21.22 27.25
#